data_5c1956082f1d95537de085b9f6876bc3
#
_entry.id   5c1956082f1d95537de085b9f6876bc3
#
_cell.length_a   1.000
_cell.length_b   1.000
_cell.length_c   1.000
_cell.angle_alpha   90.00
_cell.angle_beta   90.00
_cell.angle_gamma   90.00
#
_symmetry.space_group_name_H-M   'P 1'
#
loop_
_entity.id
_entity.type
_entity.pdbx_description
1 polymer ?
#
loop_
_entity_poly.entity_id
_entity_poly.type
_entity_poly.pdbx_seq_one_letter_code
_entity_poly.pdbx_strand_id
1 'polypeptide(L)'
;CYSELSSRIGKEEALYKQLDIYEILVNLYPKKMYFIQLGGIYGQLDRELDYMITLNAAYQKDLLDKESEYLALTQLLLLNNNPYWAAKVLEAGRIKKVPVIDEKTKEEKILPVVKDNEKNLKLLADAWRMAQEIELAIPIMEKAARLAKDGQTFIILGSLYLSEDKLEEAVDAIEQGLKKGKVKNPSQARLTLGQ
;
A
#
# COMPACT_ATOMS: atom_id res chain seq x y z
N CYS A 1 24.60 -10.54 20.63
CA CYS A 1 24.19 -11.70 21.46
C CYS A 1 23.31 -12.69 20.71
N TYR A 2 22.12 -12.29 20.17
CA TYR A 2 21.22 -13.28 19.54
C TYR A 2 21.65 -13.74 18.14
N SER A 3 22.40 -12.95 17.38
CA SER A 3 23.00 -13.38 16.10
C SER A 3 24.00 -14.53 16.28
N GLU A 4 24.71 -14.55 17.39
CA GLU A 4 25.63 -15.64 17.74
C GLU A 4 24.88 -16.91 18.20
N LEU A 5 23.74 -16.76 18.88
CA LEU A 5 22.85 -17.88 19.21
C LEU A 5 22.28 -18.56 17.98
N SER A 6 21.93 -17.80 16.94
CA SER A 6 21.40 -18.30 15.67
C SER A 6 22.31 -19.35 15.02
N SER A 7 23.62 -19.22 15.17
CA SER A 7 24.59 -20.19 14.67
C SER A 7 24.67 -21.50 15.49
N ARG A 8 24.18 -21.47 16.74
CA ARG A 8 24.30 -22.60 17.67
C ARG A 8 23.06 -23.47 17.80
N ILE A 9 21.87 -22.90 17.68
CA ILE A 9 20.58 -23.58 17.95
C ILE A 9 19.68 -23.70 16.74
N GLY A 10 20.16 -23.35 15.58
CA GLY A 10 19.33 -23.27 14.38
C GLY A 10 18.57 -21.95 14.25
N LYS A 11 18.34 -21.56 13.03
CA LYS A 11 17.76 -20.26 12.69
C LYS A 11 16.33 -20.09 13.23
N GLU A 12 15.53 -21.13 13.14
CA GLU A 12 14.12 -21.09 13.54
C GLU A 12 13.96 -20.97 15.08
N GLU A 13 14.70 -21.78 15.84
CA GLU A 13 14.70 -21.70 17.31
C GLU A 13 15.18 -20.32 17.80
N ALA A 14 16.16 -19.74 17.13
CA ALA A 14 16.62 -18.39 17.44
C ALA A 14 15.52 -17.34 17.18
N LEU A 15 14.71 -17.50 16.11
CA LEU A 15 13.58 -16.62 15.82
C LEU A 15 12.51 -16.71 16.91
N TYR A 16 12.16 -17.90 17.40
CA TYR A 16 11.20 -18.05 18.50
C TYR A 16 11.68 -17.39 19.80
N LYS A 17 12.95 -17.52 20.14
CA LYS A 17 13.53 -16.83 21.32
C LYS A 17 13.54 -15.32 21.18
N GLN A 18 13.78 -14.82 19.96
CA GLN A 18 13.65 -13.39 19.68
C GLN A 18 12.20 -12.94 19.76
N LEU A 19 11.26 -13.74 19.26
CA LEU A 19 9.83 -13.49 19.32
C LEU A 19 9.38 -13.20 20.75
N ASP A 20 9.63 -14.13 21.68
CA ASP A 20 9.26 -13.99 23.10
C ASP A 20 9.77 -12.68 23.71
N ILE A 21 11.01 -12.31 23.38
CA ILE A 21 11.60 -11.05 23.89
C ILE A 21 10.92 -9.82 23.29
N TYR A 22 10.69 -9.79 21.97
CA TYR A 22 10.08 -8.63 21.33
C TYR A 22 8.61 -8.47 21.68
N GLU A 23 7.86 -9.56 21.92
CA GLU A 23 6.49 -9.50 22.47
C GLU A 23 6.46 -8.82 23.83
N ILE A 24 7.43 -9.12 24.71
CA ILE A 24 7.57 -8.43 26.00
C ILE A 24 7.96 -6.96 25.80
N LEU A 25 8.92 -6.68 24.90
CA LEU A 25 9.42 -5.32 24.68
C LEU A 25 8.38 -4.37 24.10
N VAL A 26 7.52 -4.81 23.18
CA VAL A 26 6.45 -3.95 22.62
C VAL A 26 5.40 -3.62 23.63
N ASN A 27 5.17 -4.49 24.63
CA ASN A 27 4.22 -4.26 25.70
C ASN A 27 4.77 -3.33 26.79
N LEU A 28 6.02 -3.52 27.21
CA LEU A 28 6.64 -2.72 28.27
C LEU A 28 7.19 -1.39 27.78
N TYR A 29 7.73 -1.38 26.57
CA TYR A 29 8.40 -0.21 25.98
C TYR A 29 7.96 -0.05 24.53
N PRO A 30 6.80 0.55 24.24
CA PRO A 30 6.22 0.63 22.89
C PRO A 30 6.99 1.59 21.98
N LYS A 31 8.20 1.20 21.58
CA LYS A 31 9.05 1.93 20.63
C LYS A 31 8.89 1.34 19.23
N LYS A 32 8.85 2.20 18.21
CA LYS A 32 8.77 1.82 16.79
C LYS A 32 9.69 0.65 16.44
N MET A 33 10.95 0.74 16.85
CA MET A 33 11.96 -0.27 16.54
C MET A 33 11.54 -1.69 16.95
N TYR A 34 10.89 -1.84 18.10
CA TYR A 34 10.47 -3.15 18.59
C TYR A 34 9.29 -3.71 17.78
N PHE A 35 8.33 -2.88 17.40
CA PHE A 35 7.24 -3.30 16.52
C PHE A 35 7.74 -3.75 15.13
N ILE A 36 8.68 -3.01 14.55
CA ILE A 36 9.25 -3.36 13.25
C ILE A 36 10.05 -4.66 13.32
N GLN A 37 10.83 -4.88 14.38
CA GLN A 37 11.56 -6.12 14.58
C GLN A 37 10.60 -7.30 14.81
N LEU A 38 9.61 -7.14 15.68
CA LEU A 38 8.59 -8.16 15.95
C LEU A 38 7.84 -8.55 14.67
N GLY A 39 7.36 -7.56 13.91
CA GLY A 39 6.71 -7.80 12.62
C GLY A 39 7.62 -8.55 11.64
N GLY A 40 8.90 -8.17 11.55
CA GLY A 40 9.88 -8.85 10.72
C GLY A 40 10.13 -10.32 11.13
N ILE A 41 10.07 -10.64 12.42
CA ILE A 41 10.18 -12.02 12.93
C ILE A 41 8.93 -12.82 12.54
N TYR A 42 7.73 -12.24 12.73
CA TYR A 42 6.49 -12.87 12.29
C TYR A 42 6.49 -13.16 10.78
N GLY A 43 6.96 -12.20 9.97
CA GLY A 43 7.11 -12.42 8.52
C GLY A 43 8.10 -13.53 8.15
N GLN A 44 9.19 -13.71 8.92
CA GLN A 44 10.14 -14.81 8.70
C GLN A 44 9.60 -16.18 9.15
N LEU A 45 8.59 -16.19 10.02
CA LEU A 45 7.91 -17.39 10.51
C LEU A 45 6.62 -17.70 9.74
N ASP A 46 6.35 -17.00 8.62
CA ASP A 46 5.14 -17.11 7.81
C ASP A 46 3.84 -16.85 8.61
N ARG A 47 3.94 -16.07 9.69
CA ARG A 47 2.84 -15.66 10.56
C ARG A 47 2.28 -14.31 10.10
N GLU A 48 1.67 -14.28 8.92
CA GLU A 48 1.21 -13.03 8.27
C GLU A 48 0.17 -12.26 9.08
N LEU A 49 -0.75 -12.96 9.76
CA LEU A 49 -1.78 -12.31 10.58
C LEU A 49 -1.15 -11.58 11.77
N ASP A 50 -0.20 -12.21 12.46
CA ASP A 50 0.51 -11.60 13.59
C ASP A 50 1.38 -10.43 13.13
N TYR A 51 1.97 -10.54 11.94
CA TYR A 51 2.68 -9.41 11.31
C TYR A 51 1.74 -8.24 11.06
N MET A 52 0.58 -8.48 10.46
CA MET A 52 -0.45 -7.46 10.22
C MET A 52 -0.89 -6.81 11.54
N ILE A 53 -1.21 -7.60 12.57
CA ILE A 53 -1.64 -7.11 13.89
C ILE A 53 -0.55 -6.23 14.51
N THR A 54 0.71 -6.65 14.42
CA THR A 54 1.86 -5.92 14.98
C THR A 54 2.06 -4.58 14.27
N LEU A 55 2.03 -4.54 12.95
CA LEU A 55 2.14 -3.28 12.19
C LEU A 55 0.92 -2.37 12.43
N ASN A 56 -0.28 -2.94 12.52
CA ASN A 56 -1.47 -2.16 12.84
C ASN A 56 -1.38 -1.56 14.25
N ALA A 57 -0.86 -2.28 15.23
CA ALA A 57 -0.62 -1.74 16.57
C ALA A 57 0.40 -0.58 16.55
N ALA A 58 1.46 -0.68 15.75
CA ALA A 58 2.40 0.42 15.53
C ALA A 58 1.73 1.63 14.85
N TYR A 59 0.88 1.39 13.86
CA TYR A 59 0.10 2.42 13.16
C TYR A 59 -0.83 3.15 14.15
N GLN A 60 -1.60 2.43 14.96
CA GLN A 60 -2.52 3.00 15.96
C GLN A 60 -1.82 3.85 17.02
N LYS A 61 -0.54 3.57 17.27
CA LYS A 61 0.31 4.36 18.18
C LYS A 61 1.05 5.50 17.47
N ASP A 62 0.73 5.78 16.22
CA ASP A 62 1.35 6.80 15.36
C ASP A 62 2.89 6.64 15.20
N LEU A 63 3.38 5.40 15.31
CA LEU A 63 4.82 5.10 15.24
C LEU A 63 5.35 4.92 13.81
N LEU A 64 4.48 4.73 12.80
CA LEU A 64 4.92 4.58 11.41
C LEU A 64 5.25 5.94 10.79
N ASP A 65 6.42 6.04 10.15
CA ASP A 65 6.91 7.27 9.51
C ASP A 65 7.59 7.05 8.16
N LYS A 66 7.57 5.80 7.64
CA LYS A 66 8.13 5.44 6.34
C LYS A 66 7.07 4.94 5.38
N GLU A 67 7.20 5.32 4.10
CA GLU A 67 6.31 4.86 3.03
C GLU A 67 6.21 3.33 2.97
N SER A 68 7.34 2.62 3.09
CA SER A 68 7.38 1.16 3.07
C SER A 68 6.56 0.50 4.18
N GLU A 69 6.46 1.13 5.35
CA GLU A 69 5.70 0.62 6.49
C GLU A 69 4.18 0.73 6.24
N TYR A 70 3.74 1.88 5.71
CA TYR A 70 2.34 2.08 5.30
C TYR A 70 1.95 1.13 4.17
N LEU A 71 2.82 0.97 3.16
CA LEU A 71 2.57 0.05 2.05
C LEU A 71 2.53 -1.40 2.51
N ALA A 72 3.42 -1.81 3.42
CA ALA A 72 3.41 -3.16 3.99
C ALA A 72 2.11 -3.44 4.76
N LEU A 73 1.69 -2.53 5.64
CA LEU A 73 0.43 -2.68 6.36
C LEU A 73 -0.77 -2.72 5.41
N THR A 74 -0.79 -1.84 4.39
CA THR A 74 -1.85 -1.84 3.37
C THR A 74 -1.93 -3.19 2.65
N GLN A 75 -0.81 -3.75 2.23
CA GLN A 75 -0.77 -5.06 1.55
C GLN A 75 -1.23 -6.20 2.47
N LEU A 76 -0.79 -6.23 3.71
CA LEU A 76 -1.22 -7.23 4.70
C LEU A 76 -2.72 -7.13 4.97
N LEU A 77 -3.27 -5.93 5.07
CA LEU A 77 -4.72 -5.73 5.23
C LEU A 77 -5.50 -6.23 4.01
N LEU A 78 -5.02 -6.00 2.79
CA LEU A 78 -5.63 -6.52 1.56
C LEU A 78 -5.57 -8.04 1.50
N LEU A 79 -4.45 -8.66 1.84
CA LEU A 79 -4.29 -10.12 1.91
C LEU A 79 -5.25 -10.75 2.94
N ASN A 80 -5.52 -10.04 4.04
CA ASN A 80 -6.45 -10.47 5.07
C ASN A 80 -7.90 -9.97 4.84
N ASN A 81 -8.26 -9.65 3.60
CA ASN A 81 -9.61 -9.25 3.17
C ASN A 81 -10.18 -8.03 3.94
N ASN A 82 -9.31 -7.06 4.24
CA ASN A 82 -9.64 -5.82 4.92
C ASN A 82 -9.40 -4.59 4.03
N PRO A 83 -10.05 -4.48 2.85
CA PRO A 83 -9.73 -3.45 1.87
C PRO A 83 -10.08 -2.04 2.35
N TYR A 84 -11.15 -1.87 3.11
CA TYR A 84 -11.54 -0.57 3.67
C TYR A 84 -10.43 0.00 4.58
N TRP A 85 -9.93 -0.80 5.52
CA TRP A 85 -8.84 -0.36 6.40
C TRP A 85 -7.52 -0.19 5.67
N ALA A 86 -7.26 -1.00 4.63
CA ALA A 86 -6.12 -0.83 3.76
C ALA A 86 -6.11 0.55 3.08
N ALA A 87 -7.26 0.98 2.54
CA ALA A 87 -7.42 2.30 1.96
C ALA A 87 -7.24 3.41 3.00
N LYS A 88 -7.86 3.27 4.19
CA LYS A 88 -7.72 4.25 5.28
C LYS A 88 -6.27 4.44 5.74
N VAL A 89 -5.52 3.35 5.90
CA VAL A 89 -4.10 3.41 6.26
C VAL A 89 -3.31 4.15 5.19
N LEU A 90 -3.56 3.87 3.92
CA LEU A 90 -2.83 4.50 2.82
C LEU A 90 -3.16 6.00 2.70
N GLU A 91 -4.43 6.39 2.90
CA GLU A 91 -4.83 7.79 2.97
C GLU A 91 -4.15 8.53 4.14
N ALA A 92 -4.13 7.91 5.33
CA ALA A 92 -3.47 8.50 6.48
C ALA A 92 -1.99 8.76 6.21
N GLY A 93 -1.29 7.83 5.55
CA GLY A 93 0.11 8.01 5.15
C GLY A 93 0.32 9.13 4.12
N ARG A 94 -0.66 9.40 3.25
CA ARG A 94 -0.63 10.53 2.31
C ARG A 94 -0.85 11.87 2.98
N ILE A 95 -1.58 11.91 4.09
CA ILE A 95 -1.86 13.13 4.87
C ILE A 95 -0.74 13.40 5.87
N LYS A 96 -0.23 12.36 6.53
CA LYS A 96 0.85 12.47 7.51
C LYS A 96 2.11 12.99 6.86
N LYS A 97 2.67 14.06 7.43
CA LYS A 97 3.89 14.70 6.95
C LYS A 97 5.02 14.46 7.92
N VAL A 98 6.21 14.22 7.38
CA VAL A 98 7.44 14.01 8.13
C VAL A 98 8.56 14.87 7.57
N PRO A 99 9.55 15.27 8.40
CA PRO A 99 10.74 15.92 7.92
C PRO A 99 11.59 14.92 7.12
N VAL A 100 12.03 15.33 5.94
CA VAL A 100 12.91 14.57 5.05
C VAL A 100 14.08 15.46 4.65
N ILE A 101 15.29 14.98 4.85
CA ILE A 101 16.50 15.71 4.40
C ILE A 101 16.74 15.37 2.93
N ASP A 102 16.73 16.38 2.08
CA ASP A 102 17.12 16.26 0.68
C ASP A 102 18.61 15.91 0.59
N GLU A 103 18.92 14.75 0.01
CA GLU A 103 20.31 14.25 -0.04
C GLU A 103 21.26 15.18 -0.81
N LYS A 104 20.76 15.94 -1.78
CA LYS A 104 21.55 16.82 -2.65
C LYS A 104 21.73 18.21 -2.05
N THR A 105 20.62 18.82 -1.59
CA THR A 105 20.65 20.20 -1.06
C THR A 105 20.92 20.26 0.43
N LYS A 106 20.79 19.13 1.16
CA LYS A 106 20.84 19.02 2.63
C LYS A 106 19.78 19.87 3.34
N GLU A 107 18.79 20.34 2.61
CA GLU A 107 17.66 21.09 3.16
C GLU A 107 16.63 20.12 3.74
N GLU A 108 16.04 20.50 4.85
CA GLU A 108 14.91 19.79 5.43
C GLU A 108 13.62 20.22 4.73
N LYS A 109 12.85 19.22 4.22
CA LYS A 109 11.55 19.42 3.60
C LYS A 109 10.51 18.61 4.35
N ILE A 110 9.35 19.19 4.56
CA ILE A 110 8.20 18.47 5.15
C ILE A 110 7.40 17.85 4.01
N LEU A 111 7.43 16.53 3.91
CA LEU A 111 6.79 15.78 2.82
C LEU A 111 5.80 14.75 3.35
N PRO A 112 4.75 14.40 2.57
CA PRO A 112 3.89 13.26 2.90
C PRO A 112 4.71 11.98 3.04
N VAL A 113 4.34 11.13 4.01
CA VAL A 113 4.98 9.81 4.20
C VAL A 113 4.78 8.95 2.96
N VAL A 114 3.55 8.88 2.46
CA VAL A 114 3.22 8.17 1.22
C VAL A 114 3.06 9.17 0.09
N LYS A 115 3.86 9.01 -0.96
CA LYS A 115 3.88 9.92 -2.12
C LYS A 115 2.72 9.64 -3.07
N ASP A 116 2.18 10.70 -3.66
CA ASP A 116 1.23 10.61 -4.77
C ASP A 116 1.98 10.27 -6.07
N ASN A 117 2.20 9.00 -6.32
CA ASN A 117 2.68 8.47 -7.59
C ASN A 117 1.64 7.49 -8.17
N GLU A 118 1.78 7.15 -9.43
CA GLU A 118 0.87 6.24 -10.13
C GLU A 118 0.61 4.94 -9.34
N LYS A 119 1.69 4.30 -8.85
CA LYS A 119 1.61 3.01 -8.16
C LYS A 119 0.82 3.10 -6.85
N ASN A 120 1.11 4.09 -6.03
CA ASN A 120 0.46 4.28 -4.73
C ASN A 120 -1.01 4.70 -4.89
N LEU A 121 -1.30 5.57 -5.85
CA LEU A 121 -2.67 5.99 -6.14
C LEU A 121 -3.50 4.84 -6.72
N LYS A 122 -2.93 4.02 -7.60
CA LYS A 122 -3.61 2.80 -8.06
C LYS A 122 -3.92 1.85 -6.91
N LEU A 123 -2.94 1.59 -6.04
CA LEU A 123 -3.14 0.72 -4.88
C LEU A 123 -4.27 1.25 -3.99
N LEU A 124 -4.33 2.57 -3.76
CA LEU A 124 -5.40 3.20 -2.99
C LEU A 124 -6.77 3.07 -3.67
N ALA A 125 -6.83 3.36 -4.97
CA ALA A 125 -8.07 3.22 -5.73
C ALA A 125 -8.55 1.76 -5.79
N ASP A 126 -7.62 0.80 -5.97
CA ASP A 126 -7.95 -0.63 -5.93
C ASP A 126 -8.45 -1.06 -4.54
N ALA A 127 -7.87 -0.55 -3.46
CA ALA A 127 -8.34 -0.82 -2.10
C ALA A 127 -9.76 -0.29 -1.88
N TRP A 128 -10.08 0.94 -2.31
CA TRP A 128 -11.44 1.48 -2.27
C TRP A 128 -12.42 0.69 -3.12
N ARG A 129 -12.02 0.30 -4.34
CA ARG A 129 -12.83 -0.56 -5.21
C ARG A 129 -13.13 -1.92 -4.57
N MET A 130 -12.14 -2.57 -3.96
CA MET A 130 -12.33 -3.84 -3.23
C MET A 130 -13.24 -3.66 -2.00
N ALA A 131 -13.24 -2.49 -1.39
CA ALA A 131 -14.14 -2.12 -0.30
C ALA A 131 -15.55 -1.76 -0.78
N GLN A 132 -15.83 -1.83 -2.09
CA GLN A 132 -17.10 -1.42 -2.74
C GLN A 132 -17.37 0.09 -2.62
N GLU A 133 -16.36 0.89 -2.34
CA GLU A 133 -16.43 2.36 -2.26
C GLU A 133 -15.98 2.98 -3.60
N ILE A 134 -16.77 2.72 -4.65
CA ILE A 134 -16.40 3.09 -6.03
C ILE A 134 -16.31 4.61 -6.21
N GLU A 135 -17.21 5.35 -5.56
CA GLU A 135 -17.19 6.83 -5.61
C GLU A 135 -15.88 7.42 -5.04
N LEU A 136 -15.25 6.74 -4.06
CA LEU A 136 -13.95 7.13 -3.53
C LEU A 136 -12.80 6.66 -4.44
N ALA A 137 -12.97 5.53 -5.12
CA ALA A 137 -11.96 4.97 -6.00
C ALA A 137 -11.75 5.81 -7.27
N ILE A 138 -12.83 6.31 -7.90
CA ILE A 138 -12.79 7.02 -9.18
C ILE A 138 -11.84 8.23 -9.15
N PRO A 139 -11.99 9.22 -8.25
CA PRO A 139 -11.14 10.42 -8.29
C PRO A 139 -9.66 10.12 -8.00
N ILE A 140 -9.39 9.03 -7.28
CA ILE A 140 -8.02 8.57 -7.04
C ILE A 140 -7.45 7.90 -8.29
N MET A 141 -8.25 7.07 -8.97
CA MET A 141 -7.85 6.41 -10.22
C MET A 141 -7.64 7.42 -11.35
N GLU A 142 -8.44 8.49 -11.42
CA GLU A 142 -8.20 9.61 -12.34
C GLU A 142 -6.81 10.24 -12.15
N LYS A 143 -6.44 10.53 -10.89
CA LYS A 143 -5.11 11.06 -10.58
C LYS A 143 -4.01 10.08 -10.99
N ALA A 144 -4.20 8.78 -10.72
CA ALA A 144 -3.26 7.74 -11.13
C ALA A 144 -3.11 7.70 -12.66
N ALA A 145 -4.23 7.74 -13.41
CA ALA A 145 -4.24 7.69 -14.87
C ALA A 145 -3.50 8.88 -15.51
N ARG A 146 -3.64 10.07 -14.93
CA ARG A 146 -2.89 11.26 -15.39
C ARG A 146 -1.38 11.10 -15.22
N LEU A 147 -0.94 10.45 -14.13
CA LEU A 147 0.48 10.19 -13.84
C LEU A 147 1.03 8.97 -14.58
N ALA A 148 0.16 8.08 -15.05
CA ALA A 148 0.55 6.84 -15.71
C ALA A 148 1.34 7.11 -17.01
N LYS A 149 2.34 6.28 -17.28
CA LYS A 149 3.15 6.37 -18.51
C LYS A 149 2.50 5.68 -19.71
N ASP A 150 1.51 4.84 -19.47
CA ASP A 150 0.78 4.07 -20.47
C ASP A 150 -0.73 4.23 -20.31
N GLY A 151 -1.49 3.63 -21.22
CA GLY A 151 -2.94 3.74 -21.27
C GLY A 151 -3.69 2.77 -20.34
N GLN A 152 -2.99 1.80 -19.73
CA GLN A 152 -3.67 0.73 -18.98
C GLN A 152 -4.48 1.25 -17.80
N THR A 153 -3.99 2.25 -17.09
CA THR A 153 -4.68 2.85 -15.95
C THR A 153 -5.96 3.57 -16.37
N PHE A 154 -5.98 4.18 -17.57
CA PHE A 154 -7.20 4.76 -18.15
C PHE A 154 -8.24 3.69 -18.51
N ILE A 155 -7.82 2.51 -18.99
CA ILE A 155 -8.76 1.40 -19.24
C ILE A 155 -9.39 0.92 -17.92
N ILE A 156 -8.62 0.85 -16.83
CA ILE A 156 -9.16 0.51 -15.51
C ILE A 156 -10.14 1.58 -15.03
N LEU A 157 -9.82 2.86 -15.22
CA LEU A 157 -10.72 3.97 -14.90
C LEU A 157 -12.03 3.88 -15.68
N GLY A 158 -11.97 3.59 -16.99
CA GLY A 158 -13.16 3.37 -17.81
C GLY A 158 -14.04 2.25 -17.28
N SER A 159 -13.44 1.15 -16.80
CA SER A 159 -14.19 0.05 -16.17
C SER A 159 -14.86 0.46 -14.87
N LEU A 160 -14.24 1.36 -14.07
CA LEU A 160 -14.86 1.91 -12.86
C LEU A 160 -16.06 2.80 -13.21
N TYR A 161 -15.94 3.65 -14.23
CA TYR A 161 -17.05 4.46 -14.71
C TYR A 161 -18.23 3.59 -15.21
N LEU A 162 -17.95 2.49 -15.93
CA LEU A 162 -18.97 1.56 -16.38
C LEU A 162 -19.71 0.90 -15.20
N SER A 163 -19.02 0.60 -14.09
CA SER A 163 -19.67 0.03 -12.90
C SER A 163 -20.61 1.01 -12.19
N GLU A 164 -20.51 2.30 -12.49
CA GLU A 164 -21.36 3.37 -11.97
C GLU A 164 -22.33 3.94 -13.03
N ASP A 165 -22.53 3.22 -14.13
CA ASP A 165 -23.39 3.63 -15.26
C ASP A 165 -23.00 4.99 -15.89
N LYS A 166 -21.77 5.45 -15.68
CA LYS A 166 -21.20 6.69 -16.23
C LYS A 166 -20.62 6.42 -17.61
N LEU A 167 -21.51 6.24 -18.59
CA LEU A 167 -21.15 5.76 -19.94
C LEU A 167 -20.26 6.73 -20.71
N GLU A 168 -20.55 8.04 -20.64
CA GLU A 168 -19.80 9.06 -21.38
C GLU A 168 -18.35 9.16 -20.85
N GLU A 169 -18.20 9.20 -19.53
CA GLU A 169 -16.87 9.22 -18.87
C GLU A 169 -16.10 7.93 -19.10
N ALA A 170 -16.80 6.79 -19.18
CA ALA A 170 -16.18 5.50 -19.48
C ALA A 170 -15.59 5.47 -20.88
N VAL A 171 -16.38 5.92 -21.89
CA VAL A 171 -15.94 6.03 -23.29
C VAL A 171 -14.71 6.93 -23.37
N ASP A 172 -14.77 8.12 -22.78
CA ASP A 172 -13.68 9.10 -22.79
C ASP A 172 -12.39 8.53 -22.16
N ALA A 173 -12.51 7.86 -21.04
CA ALA A 173 -11.37 7.22 -20.37
C ALA A 173 -10.76 6.10 -21.22
N ILE A 174 -11.58 5.21 -21.81
CA ILE A 174 -11.10 4.12 -22.63
C ILE A 174 -10.41 4.66 -23.89
N GLU A 175 -10.98 5.66 -24.57
CA GLU A 175 -10.36 6.30 -25.74
C GLU A 175 -9.01 6.95 -25.40
N GLN A 176 -8.92 7.66 -24.28
CA GLN A 176 -7.66 8.22 -23.78
C GLN A 176 -6.63 7.10 -23.53
N GLY A 177 -7.04 5.99 -22.95
CA GLY A 177 -6.19 4.83 -22.72
C GLY A 177 -5.66 4.24 -24.02
N LEU A 178 -6.53 4.02 -25.00
CA LEU A 178 -6.15 3.51 -26.33
C LEU A 178 -5.22 4.47 -27.07
N LYS A 179 -5.48 5.77 -27.01
CA LYS A 179 -4.64 6.82 -27.61
C LYS A 179 -3.25 6.88 -26.96
N LYS A 180 -3.18 6.73 -25.64
CA LYS A 180 -1.90 6.73 -24.90
C LYS A 180 -1.08 5.48 -25.19
N GLY A 181 -1.74 4.38 -25.56
CA GLY A 181 -1.10 3.13 -25.96
C GLY A 181 -0.57 2.27 -24.82
N LYS A 182 0.13 1.18 -25.18
CA LYS A 182 0.64 0.17 -24.21
C LYS A 182 -0.45 -0.42 -23.33
N VAL A 183 -1.64 -0.62 -23.88
CA VAL A 183 -2.77 -1.32 -23.27
C VAL A 183 -2.57 -2.82 -23.43
N LYS A 184 -2.81 -3.60 -22.37
CA LYS A 184 -2.63 -5.07 -22.39
C LYS A 184 -3.53 -5.76 -23.40
N ASN A 185 -4.82 -5.37 -23.44
CA ASN A 185 -5.82 -5.96 -24.33
C ASN A 185 -6.58 -4.87 -25.11
N PRO A 186 -5.97 -4.25 -26.14
CA PRO A 186 -6.60 -3.15 -26.87
C PRO A 186 -7.86 -3.58 -27.63
N SER A 187 -7.93 -4.83 -28.11
CA SER A 187 -9.11 -5.36 -28.79
C SER A 187 -10.32 -5.43 -27.85
N GLN A 188 -10.13 -5.87 -26.60
CA GLN A 188 -11.20 -5.89 -25.60
C GLN A 188 -11.68 -4.47 -25.27
N ALA A 189 -10.77 -3.52 -25.14
CA ALA A 189 -11.12 -2.13 -24.89
C ALA A 189 -11.96 -1.54 -26.05
N ARG A 190 -11.62 -1.85 -27.31
CA ARG A 190 -12.44 -1.45 -28.48
C ARG A 190 -13.82 -2.11 -28.52
N LEU A 191 -13.89 -3.41 -28.18
CA LEU A 191 -15.19 -4.09 -28.09
C LEU A 191 -16.10 -3.44 -27.04
N THR A 192 -15.55 -3.00 -25.92
CA THR A 192 -16.32 -2.26 -24.90
C THR A 192 -16.87 -0.94 -25.45
N LEU A 193 -16.20 -0.29 -26.38
CA LEU A 193 -16.67 0.91 -27.09
C LEU A 193 -17.66 0.62 -28.24
N GLY A 194 -17.90 -0.66 -28.59
CA GLY A 194 -18.71 -1.03 -29.75
C GLY A 194 -18.01 -0.84 -31.10
N GLN A 195 -16.68 -0.88 -31.12
CA GLN A 195 -15.84 -0.71 -32.31
C GLN A 195 -15.24 -2.03 -32.81
#